data_7c420b89b8803b19066f6df6fda4d2ec
#
_entry.id   7c420b89b8803b19066f6df6fda4d2ec
#
_cell.length_a   1.000
_cell.length_b   1.000
_cell.length_c   1.000
_cell.angle_alpha   90.00
_cell.angle_beta   90.00
_cell.angle_gamma   90.00
#
_symmetry.space_group_name_H-M   'P 1'
#
loop_
_entity.id
_entity.type
_entity.pdbx_description
1 polymer ?
#
loop_
_entity_poly.entity_id
_entity_poly.type
_entity_poly.pdbx_seq_one_letter_code
_entity_poly.pdbx_strand_id
1 'polypeptide(L)'
;MNVEQKRNSTIRVNNLTLAYEEYSVLENVSFDVEKGKCLFVMGGSGCGKSTLLKSMVGLLEPVAGNVFINGDALWGDESNMTQVLREFGVLFQGGALWSSMTIQENVALPLEIHTDLIDSEIEDIVRYKLGLVGLSGFETYYPAQLSGGMKKRAGLARALALDPKILFFDEPSAGLDPITSKRLDDLIIELKESLGMTFVVVSHELASIFQVADDSIFLDAKTKTLLDKGHPDFLLKNSNCPEVIDFLSRHDSTKH
;
A
#
# COMPACT_ATOMS: atom_id res chain seq x y z
N MET A 1 -4.83 1.62 25.54
CA MET A 1 -4.70 2.52 24.37
C MET A 1 -5.29 3.88 24.73
N ASN A 2 -4.47 4.94 24.68
CA ASN A 2 -4.86 6.28 25.12
C ASN A 2 -5.89 6.92 24.16
N VAL A 3 -6.83 7.70 24.69
CA VAL A 3 -7.91 8.36 23.91
C VAL A 3 -7.35 9.31 22.83
N GLU A 4 -6.14 9.86 23.03
CA GLU A 4 -5.44 10.70 22.04
C GLU A 4 -4.94 9.91 20.83
N GLN A 5 -4.48 8.66 20.99
CA GLN A 5 -4.07 7.80 19.87
C GLN A 5 -5.25 7.43 18.95
N LYS A 6 -6.48 7.34 19.51
CA LYS A 6 -7.69 7.09 18.71
C LYS A 6 -8.05 8.25 17.77
N ARG A 7 -7.61 9.49 18.03
CA ARG A 7 -7.97 10.68 17.25
C ARG A 7 -7.06 10.90 16.02
N ASN A 8 -5.90 10.26 15.94
CA ASN A 8 -4.93 10.49 14.88
C ASN A 8 -4.78 9.30 13.90
N SER A 9 -5.54 8.23 14.10
CA SER A 9 -5.52 7.04 13.26
C SER A 9 -6.41 7.24 12.04
N THR A 10 -5.82 7.14 10.84
CA THR A 10 -6.56 7.23 9.57
C THR A 10 -7.02 5.88 9.06
N ILE A 11 -6.32 4.79 9.44
CA ILE A 11 -6.73 3.41 9.17
C ILE A 11 -6.76 2.65 10.49
N ARG A 12 -7.83 1.90 10.72
CA ARG A 12 -7.91 0.97 11.84
C ARG A 12 -8.39 -0.40 11.37
N VAL A 13 -7.62 -1.40 11.70
CA VAL A 13 -8.00 -2.81 11.55
C VAL A 13 -8.38 -3.33 12.93
N ASN A 14 -9.59 -3.91 13.06
CA ASN A 14 -10.14 -4.30 14.35
C ASN A 14 -10.61 -5.75 14.33
N ASN A 15 -9.93 -6.62 15.10
CA ASN A 15 -10.21 -8.04 15.27
C ASN A 15 -10.46 -8.78 13.95
N LEU A 16 -9.66 -8.45 12.92
CA LEU A 16 -9.84 -8.94 11.58
C LEU A 16 -9.47 -10.41 11.46
N THR A 17 -10.39 -11.23 10.96
CA THR A 17 -10.17 -12.65 10.64
C THR A 17 -10.44 -12.86 9.16
N LEU A 18 -9.46 -13.42 8.45
CA LEU A 18 -9.50 -13.64 7.01
C LEU A 18 -9.36 -15.13 6.69
N ALA A 19 -10.22 -15.62 5.80
CA ALA A 19 -10.18 -17.00 5.34
C ALA A 19 -10.52 -17.11 3.85
N TYR A 20 -10.08 -18.18 3.23
CA TYR A 20 -10.57 -18.65 1.92
C TYR A 20 -11.28 -19.99 2.17
N GLU A 21 -12.58 -20.02 1.96
CA GLU A 21 -13.44 -21.17 2.25
C GLU A 21 -13.25 -21.59 3.73
N GLU A 22 -12.76 -22.81 3.99
CA GLU A 22 -12.50 -23.35 5.33
C GLU A 22 -11.07 -23.07 5.84
N TYR A 23 -10.19 -22.48 5.02
CA TYR A 23 -8.81 -22.22 5.39
C TYR A 23 -8.62 -20.81 5.95
N SER A 24 -8.42 -20.73 7.28
CA SER A 24 -8.07 -19.47 7.94
C SER A 24 -6.65 -19.04 7.56
N VAL A 25 -6.51 -17.77 7.13
CA VAL A 25 -5.23 -17.15 6.76
C VAL A 25 -4.71 -16.25 7.86
N LEU A 26 -5.59 -15.41 8.42
CA LEU A 26 -5.28 -14.51 9.55
C LEU A 26 -6.40 -14.56 10.58
N GLU A 27 -6.04 -14.49 11.85
CA GLU A 27 -6.96 -14.59 12.97
C GLU A 27 -6.76 -13.44 13.96
N ASN A 28 -7.85 -12.71 14.23
CA ASN A 28 -7.92 -11.66 15.25
C ASN A 28 -6.81 -10.60 15.16
N VAL A 29 -6.51 -10.12 13.95
CA VAL A 29 -5.50 -9.10 13.71
C VAL A 29 -6.07 -7.71 14.02
N SER A 30 -5.33 -6.92 14.81
CA SER A 30 -5.73 -5.55 15.15
C SER A 30 -4.52 -4.62 15.14
N PHE A 31 -4.63 -3.50 14.44
CA PHE A 31 -3.64 -2.42 14.43
C PHE A 31 -4.22 -1.13 13.93
N ASP A 32 -3.51 -0.03 14.18
CA ASP A 32 -3.84 1.31 13.67
C ASP A 32 -2.69 1.84 12.81
N VAL A 33 -3.04 2.67 11.80
CA VAL A 33 -2.08 3.45 11.01
C VAL A 33 -2.33 4.93 11.26
N GLU A 34 -1.33 5.65 11.71
CA GLU A 34 -1.41 7.08 11.96
C GLU A 34 -1.39 7.87 10.64
N LYS A 35 -2.09 8.99 10.62
CA LYS A 35 -2.12 9.91 9.48
C LYS A 35 -0.72 10.43 9.14
N GLY A 36 -0.38 10.43 7.85
CA GLY A 36 0.92 10.91 7.36
C GLY A 36 2.09 9.96 7.64
N LYS A 37 1.82 8.73 8.07
CA LYS A 37 2.82 7.70 8.35
C LYS A 37 2.86 6.62 7.29
N CYS A 38 4.02 5.98 7.16
CA CYS A 38 4.21 4.82 6.32
C CYS A 38 4.29 3.57 7.19
N LEU A 39 3.26 2.71 7.13
CA LEU A 39 3.23 1.40 7.77
C LEU A 39 3.70 0.32 6.81
N PHE A 40 4.68 -0.48 7.21
CA PHE A 40 5.05 -1.69 6.49
C PHE A 40 4.41 -2.93 7.09
N VAL A 41 3.83 -3.77 6.22
CA VAL A 41 3.35 -5.11 6.55
C VAL A 41 4.42 -6.11 6.16
N MET A 42 5.08 -6.69 7.16
CA MET A 42 6.19 -7.62 7.01
C MET A 42 5.79 -9.04 7.36
N GLY A 43 6.63 -10.00 7.01
CA GLY A 43 6.49 -11.41 7.36
C GLY A 43 6.94 -12.34 6.25
N GLY A 44 7.07 -13.62 6.57
CA GLY A 44 7.47 -14.66 5.65
C GLY A 44 6.52 -14.86 4.46
N SER A 45 6.94 -15.67 3.48
CA SER A 45 6.05 -16.04 2.38
C SER A 45 4.83 -16.81 2.91
N GLY A 46 3.65 -16.50 2.39
CA GLY A 46 2.40 -17.17 2.79
C GLY A 46 1.82 -16.75 4.14
N CYS A 47 2.38 -15.76 4.86
CA CYS A 47 1.84 -15.32 6.16
C CYS A 47 0.57 -14.44 6.06
N GLY A 48 0.03 -14.19 4.85
CA GLY A 48 -1.24 -13.47 4.69
C GLY A 48 -1.12 -11.98 4.37
N LYS A 49 0.07 -11.43 4.06
CA LYS A 49 0.26 -10.00 3.75
C LYS A 49 -0.66 -9.48 2.63
N SER A 50 -0.61 -10.11 1.46
CA SER A 50 -1.47 -9.71 0.33
C SER A 50 -2.95 -10.02 0.58
N THR A 51 -3.26 -11.01 1.42
CA THR A 51 -4.63 -11.30 1.85
C THR A 51 -5.15 -10.19 2.76
N LEU A 52 -4.33 -9.72 3.72
CA LEU A 52 -4.64 -8.55 4.55
C LEU A 52 -4.87 -7.32 3.67
N LEU A 53 -3.95 -7.05 2.76
CA LEU A 53 -4.08 -5.90 1.85
C LEU A 53 -5.37 -5.98 1.04
N LYS A 54 -5.71 -7.13 0.45
CA LYS A 54 -6.97 -7.32 -0.28
C LYS A 54 -8.20 -6.99 0.55
N SER A 55 -8.21 -7.35 1.83
CA SER A 55 -9.31 -7.00 2.72
C SER A 55 -9.33 -5.50 3.04
N MET A 56 -8.17 -4.87 3.22
CA MET A 56 -8.07 -3.44 3.49
C MET A 56 -8.48 -2.55 2.29
N VAL A 57 -8.42 -3.08 1.07
CA VAL A 57 -8.80 -2.36 -0.16
C VAL A 57 -10.14 -2.82 -0.76
N GLY A 58 -10.96 -3.55 0.00
CA GLY A 58 -12.31 -3.91 -0.43
C GLY A 58 -12.42 -5.10 -1.38
N LEU A 59 -11.36 -5.91 -1.56
CA LEU A 59 -11.33 -7.05 -2.49
C LEU A 59 -11.59 -8.41 -1.82
N LEU A 60 -11.54 -8.50 -0.51
CA LEU A 60 -11.79 -9.73 0.25
C LEU A 60 -12.53 -9.39 1.54
N GLU A 61 -13.79 -9.78 1.61
CA GLU A 61 -14.60 -9.58 2.81
C GLU A 61 -14.07 -10.41 3.97
N PRO A 62 -13.91 -9.83 5.17
CA PRO A 62 -13.46 -10.55 6.34
C PRO A 62 -14.55 -11.48 6.89
N VAL A 63 -14.14 -12.62 7.44
CA VAL A 63 -15.05 -13.53 8.17
C VAL A 63 -15.50 -12.89 9.50
N ALA A 64 -14.64 -12.10 10.13
CA ALA A 64 -14.95 -11.35 11.33
C ALA A 64 -14.09 -10.09 11.43
N GLY A 65 -14.53 -9.13 12.22
CA GLY A 65 -13.86 -7.85 12.38
C GLY A 65 -14.18 -6.86 11.25
N ASN A 66 -13.47 -5.74 11.22
CA ASN A 66 -13.66 -4.72 10.18
C ASN A 66 -12.40 -3.88 9.97
N VAL A 67 -12.35 -3.21 8.82
CA VAL A 67 -11.38 -2.16 8.47
C VAL A 67 -12.13 -0.83 8.47
N PHE A 68 -11.55 0.17 9.12
CA PHE A 68 -12.08 1.52 9.15
C PHE A 68 -11.09 2.47 8.48
N ILE A 69 -11.58 3.30 7.57
CA ILE A 69 -10.84 4.35 6.88
C ILE A 69 -11.44 5.68 7.29
N ASN A 70 -10.64 6.56 7.89
CA ASN A 70 -11.08 7.87 8.45
C ASN A 70 -12.27 7.77 9.42
N GLY A 71 -12.48 6.60 10.02
CA GLY A 71 -13.59 6.31 10.95
C GLY A 71 -14.76 5.58 10.32
N ASP A 72 -14.86 5.53 9.00
CA ASP A 72 -15.92 4.84 8.27
C ASP A 72 -15.58 3.37 8.04
N ALA A 73 -16.53 2.48 8.30
CA ALA A 73 -16.38 1.05 8.12
C ALA A 73 -16.37 0.70 6.63
N LEU A 74 -15.35 -0.05 6.20
CA LEU A 74 -15.25 -0.49 4.81
C LEU A 74 -16.26 -1.60 4.49
N TRP A 75 -16.54 -2.48 5.44
CA TRP A 75 -17.37 -3.66 5.26
C TRP A 75 -18.71 -3.54 6.02
N GLY A 76 -19.78 -4.09 5.45
CA GLY A 76 -21.11 -4.19 6.08
C GLY A 76 -22.18 -3.30 5.46
N ASP A 77 -21.83 -2.23 4.73
CA ASP A 77 -22.77 -1.36 3.99
C ASP A 77 -22.16 -1.01 2.62
N GLU A 78 -22.81 -1.44 1.54
CA GLU A 78 -22.34 -1.22 0.16
C GLU A 78 -22.29 0.28 -0.21
N SER A 79 -23.20 1.08 0.30
CA SER A 79 -23.23 2.52 0.02
C SER A 79 -22.04 3.22 0.65
N ASN A 80 -21.71 2.86 1.88
CA ASN A 80 -20.54 3.34 2.61
C ASN A 80 -19.25 2.86 1.98
N MET A 81 -19.18 1.59 1.59
CA MET A 81 -18.02 1.01 0.91
C MET A 81 -17.65 1.79 -0.35
N THR A 82 -18.62 2.12 -1.21
CA THR A 82 -18.39 2.90 -2.45
C THR A 82 -17.75 4.27 -2.15
N GLN A 83 -18.15 4.92 -1.06
CA GLN A 83 -17.58 6.20 -0.65
C GLN A 83 -16.16 6.02 -0.12
N VAL A 84 -15.92 5.04 0.75
CA VAL A 84 -14.61 4.75 1.35
C VAL A 84 -13.57 4.38 0.29
N LEU A 85 -13.96 3.62 -0.75
CA LEU A 85 -13.05 3.22 -1.83
C LEU A 85 -12.48 4.40 -2.64
N ARG A 86 -13.09 5.59 -2.58
CA ARG A 86 -12.59 6.80 -3.25
C ARG A 86 -11.52 7.53 -2.43
N GLU A 87 -11.37 7.19 -1.14
CA GLU A 87 -10.44 7.88 -0.24
C GLU A 87 -9.00 7.40 -0.37
N PHE A 88 -8.77 6.30 -1.08
CA PHE A 88 -7.44 5.72 -1.22
C PHE A 88 -7.13 5.26 -2.64
N GLY A 89 -5.85 5.22 -2.97
CA GLY A 89 -5.33 4.62 -4.19
C GLY A 89 -4.60 3.30 -3.90
N VAL A 90 -4.52 2.43 -4.92
CA VAL A 90 -3.85 1.13 -4.79
C VAL A 90 -2.85 0.93 -5.92
N LEU A 91 -1.61 0.56 -5.56
CA LEU A 91 -0.58 0.09 -6.47
C LEU A 91 -0.37 -1.41 -6.25
N PHE A 92 -0.84 -2.23 -7.19
CA PHE A 92 -0.60 -3.66 -7.19
C PHE A 92 0.79 -4.01 -7.76
N GLN A 93 1.31 -5.17 -7.39
CA GLN A 93 2.65 -5.65 -7.72
C GLN A 93 3.04 -5.48 -9.20
N GLY A 94 2.14 -5.76 -10.14
CA GLY A 94 2.35 -5.61 -11.59
C GLY A 94 1.97 -4.23 -12.16
N GLY A 95 1.58 -3.25 -11.32
CA GLY A 95 1.01 -1.97 -11.76
C GLY A 95 -0.47 -2.08 -12.16
N ALA A 96 -0.98 -3.26 -12.48
CA ALA A 96 -2.36 -3.58 -12.88
C ALA A 96 -2.93 -2.66 -13.97
N LEU A 97 -2.09 -2.26 -14.93
CA LEU A 97 -2.49 -1.42 -16.05
C LEU A 97 -3.30 -2.22 -17.08
N TRP A 98 -4.32 -1.60 -17.65
CA TRP A 98 -5.07 -2.14 -18.78
C TRP A 98 -4.17 -2.15 -20.02
N SER A 99 -3.87 -3.34 -20.53
CA SER A 99 -2.92 -3.53 -21.64
C SER A 99 -3.41 -2.96 -22.99
N SER A 100 -4.71 -2.82 -23.15
CA SER A 100 -5.38 -2.26 -24.34
C SER A 100 -5.51 -0.74 -24.33
N MET A 101 -5.14 -0.10 -23.22
CA MET A 101 -5.16 1.35 -23.01
C MET A 101 -3.76 1.93 -23.02
N THR A 102 -3.60 3.14 -23.52
CA THR A 102 -2.39 3.94 -23.37
C THR A 102 -2.14 4.29 -21.90
N ILE A 103 -0.98 4.85 -21.59
CA ILE A 103 -0.67 5.29 -20.23
C ILE A 103 -1.57 6.45 -19.81
N GLN A 104 -1.85 7.40 -20.70
CA GLN A 104 -2.81 8.48 -20.48
C GLN A 104 -4.19 7.93 -20.13
N GLU A 105 -4.75 7.04 -20.95
CA GLU A 105 -6.07 6.43 -20.73
C GLU A 105 -6.11 5.64 -19.40
N ASN A 106 -5.04 4.91 -19.05
CA ASN A 106 -4.96 4.22 -17.76
C ASN A 106 -5.05 5.19 -16.57
N VAL A 107 -4.40 6.34 -16.64
CA VAL A 107 -4.39 7.34 -15.55
C VAL A 107 -5.68 8.15 -15.56
N ALA A 108 -6.29 8.40 -16.73
CA ALA A 108 -7.56 9.11 -16.87
C ALA A 108 -8.75 8.33 -16.32
N LEU A 109 -8.73 6.99 -16.44
CA LEU A 109 -9.86 6.12 -16.12
C LEU A 109 -10.53 6.39 -14.76
N PRO A 110 -9.82 6.54 -13.64
CA PRO A 110 -10.47 6.89 -12.37
C PRO A 110 -11.17 8.25 -12.39
N LEU A 111 -10.62 9.23 -13.12
CA LEU A 111 -11.21 10.57 -13.25
C LEU A 111 -12.50 10.52 -14.06
N GLU A 112 -12.50 9.80 -15.18
CA GLU A 112 -13.67 9.62 -16.06
C GLU A 112 -14.83 8.91 -15.32
N ILE A 113 -14.51 7.96 -14.44
CA ILE A 113 -15.54 7.18 -13.71
C ILE A 113 -16.09 7.94 -12.51
N HIS A 114 -15.25 8.75 -11.83
CA HIS A 114 -15.58 9.26 -10.49
C HIS A 114 -15.72 10.78 -10.41
N THR A 115 -15.57 11.51 -11.53
CA THR A 115 -15.69 12.98 -11.57
C THR A 115 -16.54 13.43 -12.76
N ASP A 116 -17.00 14.67 -12.72
CA ASP A 116 -17.71 15.35 -13.82
C ASP A 116 -16.78 16.29 -14.61
N LEU A 117 -15.46 16.03 -14.59
CA LEU A 117 -14.44 16.83 -15.28
C LEU A 117 -14.57 16.66 -16.81
N ILE A 118 -14.32 17.74 -17.55
CA ILE A 118 -14.25 17.67 -19.01
C ILE A 118 -12.89 17.12 -19.49
N ASP A 119 -12.84 16.63 -20.73
CA ASP A 119 -11.66 15.95 -21.28
C ASP A 119 -10.35 16.78 -21.14
N SER A 120 -10.41 18.10 -21.37
CA SER A 120 -9.23 18.95 -21.23
C SER A 120 -8.71 19.08 -19.80
N GLU A 121 -9.59 19.06 -18.80
CA GLU A 121 -9.21 19.07 -17.38
C GLU A 121 -8.59 17.74 -16.98
N ILE A 122 -9.17 16.62 -17.48
CA ILE A 122 -8.62 15.27 -17.26
C ILE A 122 -7.22 15.18 -17.88
N GLU A 123 -7.02 15.65 -19.12
CA GLU A 123 -5.71 15.65 -19.76
C GLU A 123 -4.66 16.43 -18.97
N ASP A 124 -5.00 17.59 -18.42
CA ASP A 124 -4.08 18.40 -17.62
C ASP A 124 -3.71 17.70 -16.31
N ILE A 125 -4.69 17.08 -15.61
CA ILE A 125 -4.45 16.29 -14.41
C ILE A 125 -3.55 15.08 -14.73
N VAL A 126 -3.86 14.33 -15.77
CA VAL A 126 -3.08 13.16 -16.20
C VAL A 126 -1.62 13.56 -16.49
N ARG A 127 -1.41 14.65 -17.25
CA ARG A 127 -0.07 15.16 -17.55
C ARG A 127 0.69 15.53 -16.27
N TYR A 128 0.02 16.18 -15.32
CA TYR A 128 0.58 16.49 -14.01
C TYR A 128 0.96 15.22 -13.22
N LYS A 129 0.06 14.23 -13.14
CA LYS A 129 0.32 12.97 -12.42
C LYS A 129 1.46 12.15 -13.04
N LEU A 130 1.53 12.12 -14.37
CA LEU A 130 2.65 11.48 -15.08
C LEU A 130 3.97 12.23 -14.83
N GLY A 131 3.93 13.54 -14.74
CA GLY A 131 5.07 14.37 -14.34
C GLY A 131 5.59 14.04 -12.96
N LEU A 132 4.71 13.89 -11.95
CA LEU A 132 5.06 13.53 -10.57
C LEU A 132 5.85 12.21 -10.49
N VAL A 133 5.53 11.25 -11.34
CA VAL A 133 6.20 9.95 -11.35
C VAL A 133 7.34 9.86 -12.39
N GLY A 134 7.71 10.98 -13.03
CA GLY A 134 8.79 11.04 -14.01
C GLY A 134 8.49 10.29 -15.31
N LEU A 135 7.24 10.36 -15.79
CA LEU A 135 6.76 9.73 -17.02
C LEU A 135 6.20 10.76 -18.04
N SER A 136 6.61 12.03 -17.95
CA SER A 136 6.27 13.03 -18.98
C SER A 136 6.78 12.56 -20.35
N GLY A 137 5.93 12.66 -21.38
CA GLY A 137 6.23 12.24 -22.75
C GLY A 137 5.94 10.76 -23.04
N PHE A 138 5.39 10.01 -22.07
CA PHE A 138 4.99 8.60 -22.23
C PHE A 138 3.47 8.42 -22.30
N GLU A 139 2.71 9.49 -22.46
CA GLU A 139 1.24 9.53 -22.43
C GLU A 139 0.62 8.54 -23.44
N THR A 140 1.12 8.54 -24.68
CA THR A 140 0.61 7.75 -25.81
C THR A 140 1.16 6.32 -25.87
N TYR A 141 2.09 5.94 -24.98
CA TYR A 141 2.66 4.61 -24.93
C TYR A 141 1.67 3.61 -24.33
N TYR A 142 1.76 2.36 -24.79
CA TYR A 142 1.04 1.24 -24.20
C TYR A 142 1.88 0.57 -23.12
N PRO A 143 1.28 -0.09 -22.12
CA PRO A 143 2.02 -0.80 -21.07
C PRO A 143 3.08 -1.77 -21.59
N ALA A 144 2.82 -2.45 -22.72
CA ALA A 144 3.76 -3.37 -23.32
C ALA A 144 5.10 -2.74 -23.76
N GLN A 145 5.11 -1.43 -24.01
CA GLN A 145 6.28 -0.66 -24.46
C GLN A 145 7.13 -0.14 -23.29
N LEU A 146 6.68 -0.31 -22.05
CA LEU A 146 7.34 0.20 -20.85
C LEU A 146 8.16 -0.88 -20.13
N SER A 147 9.26 -0.45 -19.47
CA SER A 147 9.97 -1.29 -18.51
C SER A 147 9.10 -1.61 -17.28
N GLY A 148 9.47 -2.63 -16.49
CA GLY A 148 8.76 -2.98 -15.27
C GLY A 148 8.63 -1.81 -14.28
N GLY A 149 9.71 -1.06 -14.09
CA GLY A 149 9.71 0.14 -13.23
C GLY A 149 8.81 1.26 -13.77
N MET A 150 8.78 1.48 -15.10
CA MET A 150 7.88 2.46 -15.71
C MET A 150 6.41 2.05 -15.55
N LYS A 151 6.07 0.76 -15.70
CA LYS A 151 4.71 0.24 -15.45
C LYS A 151 4.25 0.50 -14.03
N LYS A 152 5.11 0.29 -13.03
CA LYS A 152 4.80 0.56 -11.62
C LYS A 152 4.58 2.06 -11.39
N ARG A 153 5.43 2.92 -11.94
CA ARG A 153 5.26 4.37 -11.85
C ARG A 153 3.97 4.85 -12.54
N ALA A 154 3.61 4.29 -13.69
CA ALA A 154 2.33 4.58 -14.33
C ALA A 154 1.13 4.10 -13.49
N GLY A 155 1.23 2.90 -12.87
CA GLY A 155 0.25 2.43 -11.90
C GLY A 155 0.12 3.33 -10.68
N LEU A 156 1.24 3.91 -10.22
CA LEU A 156 1.24 4.90 -9.14
C LEU A 156 0.57 6.21 -9.58
N ALA A 157 0.85 6.72 -10.79
CA ALA A 157 0.16 7.89 -11.33
C ALA A 157 -1.36 7.69 -11.37
N ARG A 158 -1.82 6.51 -11.80
CA ARG A 158 -3.24 6.14 -11.76
C ARG A 158 -3.79 6.09 -10.33
N ALA A 159 -3.05 5.49 -9.39
CA ALA A 159 -3.46 5.44 -7.98
C ALA A 159 -3.57 6.84 -7.36
N LEU A 160 -2.81 7.82 -7.87
CA LEU A 160 -2.80 9.22 -7.44
C LEU A 160 -3.86 10.08 -8.17
N ALA A 161 -4.57 9.57 -9.17
CA ALA A 161 -5.40 10.38 -10.07
C ALA A 161 -6.48 11.20 -9.32
N LEU A 162 -7.13 10.60 -8.33
CA LEU A 162 -8.17 11.23 -7.51
C LEU A 162 -7.65 11.99 -6.28
N ASP A 163 -6.36 12.28 -6.18
CA ASP A 163 -5.72 12.94 -5.02
C ASP A 163 -6.03 12.27 -3.68
N PRO A 164 -5.90 10.93 -3.58
CA PRO A 164 -6.21 10.22 -2.34
C PRO A 164 -5.25 10.66 -1.23
N LYS A 165 -5.69 10.53 0.02
CA LYS A 165 -4.83 10.77 1.21
C LYS A 165 -4.12 9.52 1.69
N ILE A 166 -4.52 8.36 1.20
CA ILE A 166 -4.00 7.05 1.59
C ILE A 166 -3.58 6.29 0.33
N LEU A 167 -2.43 5.62 0.37
CA LEU A 167 -1.97 4.73 -0.68
C LEU A 167 -1.64 3.35 -0.10
N PHE A 168 -2.16 2.32 -0.76
CA PHE A 168 -1.84 0.93 -0.48
C PHE A 168 -0.93 0.36 -1.57
N PHE A 169 0.18 -0.26 -1.18
CA PHE A 169 1.15 -0.84 -2.09
C PHE A 169 1.35 -2.33 -1.82
N ASP A 170 1.21 -3.14 -2.86
CA ASP A 170 1.50 -4.58 -2.81
C ASP A 170 2.81 -4.86 -3.54
N GLU A 171 3.88 -5.11 -2.78
CA GLU A 171 5.23 -5.44 -3.28
C GLU A 171 5.72 -4.44 -4.36
N PRO A 172 5.78 -3.14 -4.06
CA PRO A 172 6.04 -2.12 -5.06
C PRO A 172 7.43 -2.23 -5.72
N SER A 173 8.44 -2.71 -4.98
CA SER A 173 9.83 -2.88 -5.46
C SER A 173 10.09 -4.25 -6.08
N ALA A 174 9.19 -5.23 -5.95
CA ALA A 174 9.41 -6.59 -6.44
C ALA A 174 9.76 -6.63 -7.94
N GLY A 175 10.88 -7.29 -8.28
CA GLY A 175 11.34 -7.43 -9.66
C GLY A 175 11.96 -6.17 -10.27
N LEU A 176 12.22 -5.13 -9.48
CA LEU A 176 13.00 -3.97 -9.90
C LEU A 176 14.48 -4.17 -9.58
N ASP A 177 15.34 -3.54 -10.36
CA ASP A 177 16.75 -3.41 -10.00
C ASP A 177 16.93 -2.46 -8.79
N PRO A 178 18.06 -2.55 -8.05
CA PRO A 178 18.25 -1.77 -6.83
C PRO A 178 18.15 -0.24 -7.02
N ILE A 179 18.58 0.28 -8.17
CA ILE A 179 18.55 1.71 -8.46
C ILE A 179 17.10 2.17 -8.67
N THR A 180 16.33 1.39 -9.41
CA THR A 180 14.91 1.69 -9.67
C THR A 180 14.06 1.53 -8.40
N SER A 181 14.36 0.51 -7.57
CA SER A 181 13.72 0.33 -6.26
C SER A 181 13.96 1.55 -5.36
N LYS A 182 15.21 1.98 -5.22
CA LYS A 182 15.54 3.17 -4.44
C LYS A 182 14.82 4.43 -4.91
N ARG A 183 14.72 4.65 -6.23
CA ARG A 183 13.97 5.80 -6.78
C ARG A 183 12.48 5.76 -6.42
N LEU A 184 11.90 4.57 -6.33
CA LEU A 184 10.52 4.42 -5.87
C LEU A 184 10.39 4.71 -4.38
N ASP A 185 11.33 4.27 -3.55
CA ASP A 185 11.38 4.58 -2.13
C ASP A 185 11.53 6.09 -1.89
N ASP A 186 12.44 6.76 -2.62
CA ASP A 186 12.62 8.21 -2.55
C ASP A 186 11.33 8.97 -2.94
N LEU A 187 10.60 8.48 -3.97
CA LEU A 187 9.31 9.06 -4.38
C LEU A 187 8.24 8.88 -3.30
N ILE A 188 8.18 7.71 -2.61
CA ILE A 188 7.25 7.48 -1.50
C ILE A 188 7.52 8.47 -0.36
N ILE A 189 8.80 8.67 -0.02
CA ILE A 189 9.22 9.63 1.01
C ILE A 189 8.81 11.05 0.61
N GLU A 190 9.08 11.46 -0.64
CA GLU A 190 8.72 12.79 -1.15
C GLU A 190 7.20 13.02 -1.09
N LEU A 191 6.39 12.08 -1.53
CA LEU A 191 4.92 12.17 -1.48
C LEU A 191 4.41 12.24 -0.01
N LYS A 192 5.03 11.45 0.89
CA LYS A 192 4.70 11.47 2.32
C LYS A 192 4.99 12.84 2.93
N GLU A 193 6.19 13.37 2.71
CA GLU A 193 6.65 14.62 3.34
C GLU A 193 5.98 15.85 2.73
N SER A 194 5.84 15.90 1.38
CA SER A 194 5.30 17.06 0.67
C SER A 194 3.77 17.16 0.73
N LEU A 195 3.08 16.02 0.70
CA LEU A 195 1.61 15.96 0.61
C LEU A 195 0.94 15.44 1.90
N GLY A 196 1.72 15.02 2.90
CA GLY A 196 1.19 14.46 4.14
C GLY A 196 0.42 13.15 3.94
N MET A 197 0.77 12.38 2.91
CA MET A 197 0.07 11.14 2.55
C MET A 197 0.39 10.03 3.53
N THR A 198 -0.58 9.13 3.71
CA THR A 198 -0.45 7.91 4.52
C THR A 198 -0.21 6.71 3.61
N PHE A 199 0.71 5.85 3.99
CA PHE A 199 1.06 4.67 3.19
C PHE A 199 0.89 3.38 4.00
N VAL A 200 0.39 2.33 3.34
CA VAL A 200 0.48 0.95 3.80
C VAL A 200 1.20 0.15 2.72
N VAL A 201 2.35 -0.38 3.05
CA VAL A 201 3.22 -1.07 2.10
C VAL A 201 3.40 -2.52 2.51
N VAL A 202 2.94 -3.43 1.69
CA VAL A 202 3.30 -4.85 1.82
C VAL A 202 4.64 -5.05 1.13
N SER A 203 5.66 -5.47 1.86
CA SER A 203 6.97 -5.77 1.29
C SER A 203 7.77 -6.76 2.14
N HIS A 204 8.71 -7.44 1.49
CA HIS A 204 9.75 -8.24 2.13
C HIS A 204 11.16 -7.67 1.85
N GLU A 205 11.24 -6.53 1.17
CA GLU A 205 12.49 -5.85 0.79
C GLU A 205 13.02 -5.05 1.98
N LEU A 206 14.03 -5.59 2.68
CA LEU A 206 14.55 -5.00 3.92
C LEU A 206 15.12 -3.60 3.71
N ALA A 207 15.77 -3.32 2.57
CA ALA A 207 16.30 -2.00 2.27
C ALA A 207 15.20 -0.93 2.29
N SER A 208 14.07 -1.17 1.61
CA SER A 208 12.90 -0.29 1.61
C SER A 208 12.26 -0.16 3.00
N ILE A 209 12.15 -1.29 3.73
CA ILE A 209 11.57 -1.32 5.09
C ILE A 209 12.35 -0.38 6.01
N PHE A 210 13.69 -0.51 6.06
CA PHE A 210 14.52 0.33 6.94
C PHE A 210 14.61 1.80 6.48
N GLN A 211 14.47 2.07 5.17
CA GLN A 211 14.58 3.42 4.63
C GLN A 211 13.29 4.23 4.76
N VAL A 212 12.11 3.59 4.61
CA VAL A 212 10.84 4.29 4.37
C VAL A 212 9.87 4.17 5.54
N ALA A 213 9.92 3.08 6.32
CA ALA A 213 8.93 2.80 7.35
C ALA A 213 9.01 3.78 8.53
N ASP A 214 7.87 4.35 8.91
CA ASP A 214 7.70 5.01 10.22
C ASP A 214 7.26 4.00 11.28
N ASP A 215 6.53 2.94 10.88
CA ASP A 215 6.03 1.87 11.72
C ASP A 215 5.95 0.58 10.91
N SER A 216 5.89 -0.55 11.55
CA SER A 216 5.75 -1.84 10.87
C SER A 216 4.99 -2.85 11.72
N ILE A 217 4.34 -3.81 11.06
CA ILE A 217 3.73 -4.97 11.68
C ILE A 217 4.34 -6.24 11.09
N PHE A 218 4.50 -7.25 11.92
CA PHE A 218 5.00 -8.56 11.49
C PHE A 218 3.90 -9.62 11.61
N LEU A 219 3.55 -10.23 10.47
CA LEU A 219 2.58 -11.33 10.40
C LEU A 219 3.31 -12.66 10.36
N ASP A 220 2.77 -13.64 11.09
CA ASP A 220 3.32 -14.99 11.12
C ASP A 220 2.36 -16.03 10.54
N ALA A 221 2.91 -16.91 9.70
CA ALA A 221 2.14 -17.97 9.05
C ALA A 221 1.71 -19.11 9.99
N LYS A 222 2.45 -19.34 11.08
CA LYS A 222 2.16 -20.44 12.03
C LYS A 222 1.03 -20.08 12.98
N THR A 223 1.15 -18.90 13.60
CA THR A 223 0.14 -18.40 14.54
C THR A 223 -1.02 -17.71 13.83
N LYS A 224 -0.86 -17.40 12.52
CA LYS A 224 -1.85 -16.68 11.69
C LYS A 224 -2.26 -15.33 12.26
N THR A 225 -1.37 -14.67 12.99
CA THR A 225 -1.66 -13.41 13.65
C THR A 225 -0.50 -12.42 13.55
N LEU A 226 -0.71 -11.23 14.09
CA LEU A 226 0.31 -10.21 14.26
C LEU A 226 1.16 -10.56 15.48
N LEU A 227 2.48 -10.76 15.29
CA LEU A 227 3.41 -11.06 16.39
C LEU A 227 3.92 -9.81 17.09
N ASP A 228 4.27 -8.78 16.31
CA ASP A 228 4.85 -7.57 16.88
C ASP A 228 4.57 -6.34 16.00
N LYS A 229 4.64 -5.15 16.61
CA LYS A 229 4.43 -3.85 15.95
C LYS A 229 5.41 -2.82 16.48
N GLY A 230 6.04 -2.05 15.56
CA GLY A 230 6.95 -0.97 15.92
C GLY A 230 7.82 -0.53 14.75
N HIS A 231 8.63 0.50 14.98
CA HIS A 231 9.64 0.91 14.00
C HIS A 231 10.64 -0.23 13.76
N PRO A 232 11.06 -0.53 12.51
CA PRO A 232 11.93 -1.67 12.20
C PRO A 232 13.21 -1.73 13.05
N ASP A 233 13.91 -0.61 13.24
CA ASP A 233 15.11 -0.55 14.07
C ASP A 233 14.84 -0.86 15.55
N PHE A 234 13.67 -0.47 16.05
CA PHE A 234 13.27 -0.78 17.42
C PHE A 234 12.97 -2.28 17.56
N LEU A 235 12.23 -2.84 16.60
CA LEU A 235 11.89 -4.27 16.59
C LEU A 235 13.14 -5.15 16.48
N LEU A 236 14.10 -4.78 15.63
CA LEU A 236 15.36 -5.51 15.48
C LEU A 236 16.13 -5.63 16.81
N LYS A 237 16.06 -4.59 17.66
CA LYS A 237 16.83 -4.51 18.91
C LYS A 237 16.05 -5.02 20.15
N ASN A 238 14.73 -4.91 20.14
CA ASN A 238 13.91 -5.03 21.35
C ASN A 238 12.74 -6.02 21.23
N SER A 239 12.46 -6.59 20.06
CA SER A 239 11.40 -7.59 19.94
C SER A 239 11.69 -8.83 20.80
N ASN A 240 10.66 -9.36 21.43
CA ASN A 240 10.74 -10.63 22.15
C ASN A 240 10.44 -11.84 21.23
N CYS A 241 10.13 -11.60 19.96
CA CYS A 241 9.79 -12.62 18.97
C CYS A 241 11.01 -12.96 18.12
N PRO A 242 11.61 -14.16 18.26
CA PRO A 242 12.77 -14.56 17.46
C PRO A 242 12.55 -14.45 15.95
N GLU A 243 11.34 -14.79 15.47
CA GLU A 243 10.96 -14.72 14.05
C GLU A 243 11.08 -13.31 13.48
N VAL A 244 10.74 -12.29 14.27
CA VAL A 244 10.85 -10.87 13.91
C VAL A 244 12.32 -10.46 13.80
N ILE A 245 13.13 -10.83 14.80
CA ILE A 245 14.56 -10.53 14.83
C ILE A 245 15.27 -11.23 13.67
N ASP A 246 15.01 -12.53 13.45
CA ASP A 246 15.60 -13.32 12.37
C ASP A 246 15.25 -12.76 10.99
N PHE A 247 14.04 -12.25 10.82
CA PHE A 247 13.63 -11.61 9.57
C PHE A 247 14.39 -10.31 9.33
N LEU A 248 14.44 -9.43 10.32
CA LEU A 248 15.06 -8.10 10.19
C LEU A 248 16.60 -8.16 10.15
N SER A 249 17.24 -9.13 10.83
CA SER A 249 18.71 -9.28 10.87
C SER A 249 19.34 -9.67 9.53
N ARG A 250 18.55 -10.21 8.60
CA ARG A 250 19.05 -10.55 7.24
C ARG A 250 19.56 -9.31 6.48
N HIS A 251 19.14 -8.11 6.89
CA HIS A 251 19.66 -6.86 6.33
C HIS A 251 21.16 -6.65 6.59
N ASP A 252 21.64 -7.05 7.78
CA ASP A 252 23.05 -6.88 8.13
C ASP A 252 23.98 -7.86 7.40
N SER A 253 23.45 -9.02 6.96
CA SER A 253 24.20 -10.05 6.24
C SER A 253 24.51 -9.67 4.79
N THR A 254 23.91 -8.62 4.26
CA THR A 254 24.12 -8.13 2.87
C THR A 254 25.12 -6.98 2.77
N LYS A 255 25.72 -6.55 3.89
CA LYS A 255 26.70 -5.45 3.94
C LYS A 255 28.18 -5.91 3.90
N HIS A 256 28.43 -7.20 3.58
CA HIS A 256 29.79 -7.75 3.42
C HIS A 256 30.12 -8.12 1.99
#